data_f4e52f0fd583d32ca846e91386df25d2
#
_entry.id   f4e52f0fd583d32ca846e91386df25d2
#
_cell.length_a   1.000
_cell.length_b   1.000
_cell.length_c   1.000
_cell.angle_alpha   90.00
_cell.angle_beta   90.00
_cell.angle_gamma   90.00
#
_symmetry.space_group_name_H-M   'P 1'
#
loop_
_entity.id
_entity.type
_entity.pdbx_description
1 polymer ?
#
loop_
_entity_poly.entity_id
_entity_poly.type
_entity_poly.pdbx_seq_one_letter_code
_entity_poly.pdbx_strand_id
1 'polypeptide(L)'
;MRKQHFELDGRAVTLYTDDSPQILFLQPVDEHDTELLDAEIEAMRDCALPFALAAFEVRDWNRELSPWEAPPVFGKVPFGGMAQETLFFVLDHLLPDLRTRFGADIKFCIGGYSLAGLFALWAATRTDAFSGVAAASPSVWFPGWMDYVKENSVQAKAVYLSLGDREERAKNPLMATVGDCIREQYALLQADHSVTLEWNPGSHFQDSEKRTARAFCWIAATVS
;
A
#
# COMPACT_ATOMS: atom_id res chain seq x y z
N MET A 1 17.75 8.01 -11.25
CA MET A 1 17.14 6.71 -10.80
C MET A 1 17.23 5.70 -11.93
N ARG A 2 17.59 4.44 -11.65
CA ARG A 2 17.67 3.34 -12.62
C ARG A 2 16.36 2.55 -12.58
N LYS A 3 15.88 2.06 -13.74
CA LYS A 3 14.70 1.20 -13.87
C LYS A 3 15.12 -0.17 -14.38
N GLN A 4 14.65 -1.23 -13.74
CA GLN A 4 14.92 -2.62 -14.11
C GLN A 4 13.62 -3.43 -14.10
N HIS A 5 13.53 -4.43 -14.97
CA HIS A 5 12.43 -5.38 -14.99
C HIS A 5 12.99 -6.78 -14.86
N PHE A 6 12.38 -7.59 -14.02
CA PHE A 6 12.73 -9.00 -13.87
C PHE A 6 11.51 -9.82 -13.44
N GLU A 7 11.59 -11.12 -13.56
CA GLU A 7 10.59 -12.04 -13.06
C GLU A 7 11.09 -12.74 -11.79
N LEU A 8 10.23 -12.85 -10.80
CA LEU A 8 10.52 -13.54 -9.55
C LEU A 8 9.31 -14.38 -9.16
N ASP A 9 9.50 -15.69 -9.03
CA ASP A 9 8.44 -16.66 -8.70
C ASP A 9 7.16 -16.49 -9.54
N GLY A 10 7.34 -16.28 -10.86
CA GLY A 10 6.25 -16.13 -11.82
C GLY A 10 5.52 -14.79 -11.79
N ARG A 11 6.02 -13.77 -11.03
CA ARG A 11 5.49 -12.41 -11.02
C ARG A 11 6.48 -11.44 -11.65
N ALA A 12 6.00 -10.54 -12.48
CA ALA A 12 6.81 -9.44 -12.98
C ALA A 12 7.09 -8.43 -11.85
N VAL A 13 8.34 -7.97 -11.78
CA VAL A 13 8.77 -6.93 -10.83
C VAL A 13 9.44 -5.81 -11.60
N THR A 14 8.97 -4.59 -11.39
CA THR A 14 9.61 -3.36 -11.85
C THR A 14 10.30 -2.70 -10.67
N LEU A 15 11.61 -2.57 -10.75
CA LEU A 15 12.44 -2.00 -9.70
C LEU A 15 13.01 -0.65 -10.15
N TYR A 16 12.67 0.41 -9.43
CA TYR A 16 13.31 1.72 -9.52
C TYR A 16 14.29 1.86 -8.36
N THR A 17 15.48 2.40 -8.63
CA THR A 17 16.50 2.51 -7.58
C THR A 17 17.39 3.73 -7.75
N ASP A 18 17.63 4.46 -6.68
CA ASP A 18 18.72 5.41 -6.53
C ASP A 18 20.07 4.68 -6.36
N ASP A 19 21.18 5.43 -6.40
CA ASP A 19 22.52 4.82 -6.31
C ASP A 19 22.80 4.14 -4.97
N SER A 20 22.24 4.65 -3.87
CA SER A 20 22.42 4.13 -2.51
C SER A 20 21.13 4.28 -1.72
N PRO A 21 20.09 3.46 -1.99
CA PRO A 21 18.82 3.58 -1.32
C PRO A 21 18.96 3.25 0.18
N GLN A 22 18.30 4.05 1.01
CA GLN A 22 18.23 3.85 2.46
C GLN A 22 16.91 3.22 2.90
N ILE A 23 15.91 3.29 2.03
CA ILE A 23 14.56 2.73 2.22
C ILE A 23 14.10 2.06 0.94
N LEU A 24 13.33 1.00 1.07
CA LEU A 24 12.76 0.26 -0.06
C LEU A 24 11.25 0.15 0.10
N PHE A 25 10.52 0.68 -0.85
CA PHE A 25 9.08 0.60 -0.94
C PHE A 25 8.65 -0.62 -1.76
N LEU A 26 7.61 -1.29 -1.29
CA LEU A 26 6.96 -2.43 -1.94
C LEU A 26 5.55 -2.03 -2.32
N GLN A 27 5.17 -2.23 -3.57
CA GLN A 27 3.87 -1.84 -4.10
C GLN A 27 3.30 -2.93 -4.99
N PRO A 28 2.15 -3.55 -4.62
CA PRO A 28 1.41 -4.37 -5.57
C PRO A 28 0.77 -3.47 -6.64
N VAL A 29 0.89 -3.88 -7.90
CA VAL A 29 0.40 -3.13 -9.07
C VAL A 29 -0.34 -4.05 -10.03
N ASP A 30 -1.38 -3.55 -10.67
CA ASP A 30 -1.97 -4.16 -11.85
C ASP A 30 -1.42 -3.53 -13.15
N GLU A 31 -2.02 -3.85 -14.29
CA GLU A 31 -1.61 -3.30 -15.58
C GLU A 31 -1.77 -1.76 -15.63
N HIS A 32 -2.87 -1.23 -15.09
CA HIS A 32 -3.13 0.20 -15.06
C HIS A 32 -2.16 0.95 -14.15
N ASP A 33 -1.91 0.45 -12.94
CA ASP A 33 -0.95 1.04 -12.02
C ASP A 33 0.48 1.01 -12.59
N THR A 34 0.82 -0.06 -13.31
CA THR A 34 2.13 -0.19 -13.99
C THR A 34 2.36 0.93 -15.01
N GLU A 35 1.33 1.38 -15.72
CA GLU A 35 1.43 2.50 -16.65
C GLU A 35 1.70 3.84 -15.95
N LEU A 36 1.28 3.98 -14.69
CA LEU A 36 1.42 5.20 -13.90
C LEU A 36 2.73 5.28 -13.10
N LEU A 37 3.49 4.18 -12.99
CA LEU A 37 4.70 4.11 -12.16
C LEU A 37 5.75 5.19 -12.50
N ASP A 38 5.99 5.49 -13.76
CA ASP A 38 6.98 6.51 -14.13
C ASP A 38 6.55 7.91 -13.65
N ALA A 39 5.25 8.21 -13.68
CA ALA A 39 4.69 9.46 -13.15
C ALA A 39 4.71 9.49 -11.61
N GLU A 40 4.47 8.36 -10.96
CA GLU A 40 4.58 8.21 -9.51
C GLU A 40 6.02 8.45 -9.04
N ILE A 41 7.00 7.81 -9.68
CA ILE A 41 8.43 8.01 -9.40
C ILE A 41 8.86 9.46 -9.61
N GLU A 42 8.36 10.11 -10.65
CA GLU A 42 8.61 11.54 -10.88
C GLU A 42 8.08 12.40 -9.74
N ALA A 43 6.89 12.08 -9.22
CA ALA A 43 6.30 12.77 -8.07
C ALA A 43 7.04 12.48 -6.75
N MET A 44 7.85 11.42 -6.68
CA MET A 44 8.67 11.05 -5.52
C MET A 44 10.07 11.69 -5.52
N ARG A 45 10.43 12.54 -6.50
CA ARG A 45 11.79 13.11 -6.61
C ARG A 45 12.28 13.84 -5.37
N ASP A 46 11.38 14.48 -4.65
CA ASP A 46 11.69 15.28 -3.46
C ASP A 46 11.50 14.50 -2.15
N CYS A 47 11.46 13.16 -2.20
CA CYS A 47 11.44 12.34 -0.99
C CYS A 47 12.68 12.59 -0.14
N ALA A 48 12.51 12.55 1.18
CA ALA A 48 13.53 12.93 2.15
C ALA A 48 14.78 12.01 2.13
N LEU A 49 14.62 10.77 1.68
CA LEU A 49 15.70 9.77 1.61
C LEU A 49 15.86 9.23 0.19
N PRO A 50 17.10 8.87 -0.21
CA PRO A 50 17.29 8.02 -1.38
C PRO A 50 16.55 6.70 -1.21
N PHE A 51 15.80 6.28 -2.21
CA PHE A 51 14.92 5.12 -2.12
C PHE A 51 15.08 4.15 -3.28
N ALA A 52 14.56 2.95 -3.08
CA ALA A 52 14.15 2.06 -4.15
C ALA A 52 12.65 1.77 -4.03
N LEU A 53 12.01 1.48 -5.16
CA LEU A 53 10.62 1.02 -5.22
C LEU A 53 10.56 -0.25 -6.06
N ALA A 54 10.07 -1.32 -5.46
CA ALA A 54 9.81 -2.60 -6.10
C ALA A 54 8.29 -2.76 -6.29
N ALA A 55 7.82 -2.47 -7.49
CA ALA A 55 6.45 -2.70 -7.90
C ALA A 55 6.31 -4.13 -8.43
N PHE A 56 5.47 -4.96 -7.81
CA PHE A 56 5.24 -6.34 -8.19
C PHE A 56 3.83 -6.58 -8.72
N GLU A 57 3.74 -7.35 -9.79
CA GLU A 57 2.48 -7.62 -10.49
C GLU A 57 1.50 -8.41 -9.64
N VAL A 58 0.23 -7.97 -9.67
CA VAL A 58 -0.96 -8.67 -9.18
C VAL A 58 -1.89 -8.90 -10.37
N ARG A 59 -2.24 -10.15 -10.64
CA ARG A 59 -3.02 -10.54 -11.83
C ARG A 59 -4.53 -10.47 -11.62
N ASP A 60 -4.97 -10.78 -10.42
CA ASP A 60 -6.37 -10.69 -10.00
C ASP A 60 -6.47 -9.81 -8.77
N TRP A 61 -6.70 -8.51 -9.01
CA TRP A 61 -6.72 -7.45 -8.00
C TRP A 61 -7.60 -7.76 -6.81
N ASN A 62 -8.87 -8.14 -7.09
CA ASN A 62 -9.83 -8.43 -6.04
C ASN A 62 -9.50 -9.71 -5.27
N ARG A 63 -8.94 -10.70 -5.93
CA ARG A 63 -8.62 -11.98 -5.33
C ARG A 63 -7.35 -11.94 -4.50
N GLU A 64 -6.29 -11.38 -5.06
CA GLU A 64 -4.94 -11.47 -4.50
C GLU A 64 -4.64 -10.43 -3.41
N LEU A 65 -5.43 -9.34 -3.34
CA LEU A 65 -5.21 -8.26 -2.36
C LEU A 65 -6.26 -8.23 -1.26
N SER A 66 -7.35 -8.97 -1.35
CA SER A 66 -8.36 -9.00 -0.29
C SER A 66 -7.96 -9.95 0.85
N PRO A 67 -8.10 -9.50 2.11
CA PRO A 67 -7.73 -10.28 3.30
C PRO A 67 -8.52 -11.59 3.47
N TRP A 68 -9.79 -11.58 3.05
CA TRP A 68 -10.71 -12.74 3.08
C TRP A 68 -11.73 -12.63 1.96
N GLU A 69 -12.47 -13.70 1.75
CA GLU A 69 -13.55 -13.73 0.77
C GLU A 69 -14.68 -12.75 1.15
N ALA A 70 -15.17 -12.01 0.15
CA ALA A 70 -16.31 -11.13 0.32
C ALA A 70 -17.12 -11.02 -0.98
N PRO A 71 -18.44 -10.77 -0.90
CA PRO A 71 -19.25 -10.56 -2.10
C PRO A 71 -18.78 -9.31 -2.87
N PRO A 72 -19.13 -9.19 -4.17
CA PRO A 72 -18.80 -8.02 -4.95
C PRO A 72 -19.50 -6.78 -4.37
N VAL A 73 -18.74 -5.70 -4.17
CA VAL A 73 -19.25 -4.41 -3.69
C VAL A 73 -19.51 -3.47 -4.86
N PHE A 74 -18.72 -3.58 -5.91
CA PHE A 74 -18.94 -2.92 -7.20
C PHE A 74 -18.69 -3.92 -8.34
N GLY A 75 -19.37 -3.74 -9.47
CA GLY A 75 -19.28 -4.71 -10.56
C GLY A 75 -19.88 -6.08 -10.19
N LYS A 76 -19.28 -7.15 -10.71
CA LYS A 76 -19.74 -8.54 -10.52
C LYS A 76 -18.67 -9.48 -9.98
N VAL A 77 -17.44 -9.01 -9.84
CA VAL A 77 -16.29 -9.83 -9.42
C VAL A 77 -16.21 -9.82 -7.90
N PRO A 78 -16.29 -10.99 -7.24
CA PRO A 78 -16.14 -11.08 -5.79
C PRO A 78 -14.68 -10.88 -5.36
N PHE A 79 -14.48 -10.71 -4.07
CA PHE A 79 -13.16 -10.70 -3.45
C PHE A 79 -12.76 -12.13 -3.07
N GLY A 80 -11.54 -12.56 -3.43
CA GLY A 80 -11.14 -13.96 -3.34
C GLY A 80 -10.38 -14.34 -2.07
N GLY A 81 -9.99 -13.39 -1.22
CA GLY A 81 -9.38 -13.66 0.08
C GLY A 81 -7.98 -14.25 0.05
N MET A 82 -7.20 -14.01 -1.00
CA MET A 82 -5.86 -14.59 -1.18
C MET A 82 -4.70 -13.64 -0.83
N ALA A 83 -4.95 -12.62 -0.01
CA ALA A 83 -3.89 -11.71 0.43
C ALA A 83 -2.75 -12.44 1.17
N GLN A 84 -3.03 -13.59 1.81
CA GLN A 84 -2.02 -14.38 2.50
C GLN A 84 -0.98 -14.96 1.53
N GLU A 85 -1.38 -15.43 0.36
CA GLU A 85 -0.49 -15.94 -0.68
C GLU A 85 0.37 -14.81 -1.28
N THR A 86 -0.22 -13.63 -1.45
CA THR A 86 0.53 -12.45 -1.88
C THR A 86 1.55 -12.02 -0.82
N LEU A 87 1.18 -12.07 0.46
CA LEU A 87 2.11 -11.80 1.55
C LEU A 87 3.24 -12.83 1.62
N PHE A 88 2.97 -14.13 1.39
CA PHE A 88 4.00 -15.16 1.29
C PHE A 88 4.99 -14.87 0.16
N PHE A 89 4.50 -14.51 -1.03
CA PHE A 89 5.40 -14.09 -2.11
C PHE A 89 6.30 -12.93 -1.66
N VAL A 90 5.77 -11.93 -0.99
CA VAL A 90 6.55 -10.79 -0.48
C VAL A 90 7.60 -11.26 0.52
N LEU A 91 7.23 -12.06 1.54
CA LEU A 91 8.12 -12.42 2.65
C LEU A 91 9.16 -13.49 2.25
N ASP A 92 8.77 -14.47 1.44
CA ASP A 92 9.59 -15.66 1.18
C ASP A 92 10.40 -15.53 -0.13
N HIS A 93 10.00 -14.66 -1.05
CA HIS A 93 10.68 -14.46 -2.32
C HIS A 93 11.20 -13.02 -2.51
N LEU A 94 10.33 -12.01 -2.42
CA LEU A 94 10.69 -10.64 -2.77
C LEU A 94 11.66 -10.01 -1.76
N LEU A 95 11.37 -10.06 -0.46
CA LEU A 95 12.26 -9.50 0.56
C LEU A 95 13.64 -10.15 0.58
N PRO A 96 13.80 -11.50 0.48
CA PRO A 96 15.12 -12.12 0.42
C PRO A 96 15.93 -11.70 -0.82
N ASP A 97 15.31 -11.62 -2.00
CA ASP A 97 15.96 -11.15 -3.23
C ASP A 97 16.44 -9.69 -3.06
N LEU A 98 15.59 -8.80 -2.55
CA LEU A 98 15.92 -7.40 -2.34
C LEU A 98 16.99 -7.20 -1.27
N ARG A 99 17.00 -7.98 -0.18
CA ARG A 99 18.09 -7.98 0.82
C ARG A 99 19.42 -8.41 0.21
N THR A 100 19.41 -9.37 -0.71
CA THR A 100 20.63 -9.79 -1.42
C THR A 100 21.18 -8.65 -2.29
N ARG A 101 20.32 -7.83 -2.89
CA ARG A 101 20.70 -6.71 -3.76
C ARG A 101 21.16 -5.46 -2.99
N PHE A 102 20.49 -5.15 -1.87
CA PHE A 102 20.64 -3.85 -1.18
C PHE A 102 21.22 -3.95 0.24
N GLY A 103 21.44 -5.16 0.75
CA GLY A 103 21.96 -5.40 2.10
C GLY A 103 20.87 -5.71 3.12
N ALA A 104 21.30 -6.29 4.24
CA ALA A 104 20.38 -6.78 5.28
C ALA A 104 19.69 -5.66 6.06
N ASP A 105 20.34 -4.49 6.16
CA ASP A 105 19.91 -3.38 7.02
C ASP A 105 18.91 -2.43 6.33
N ILE A 106 18.58 -2.67 5.05
CA ILE A 106 17.63 -1.82 4.33
C ILE A 106 16.23 -1.91 4.97
N LYS A 107 15.62 -0.75 5.23
CA LYS A 107 14.26 -0.68 5.77
C LYS A 107 13.24 -0.96 4.67
N PHE A 108 12.33 -1.87 4.92
CA PHE A 108 11.20 -2.14 4.01
C PHE A 108 9.95 -1.41 4.48
N CYS A 109 9.25 -0.81 3.54
CA CYS A 109 7.93 -0.23 3.73
C CYS A 109 7.00 -0.73 2.64
N ILE A 110 5.73 -0.92 2.96
CA ILE A 110 4.73 -1.41 2.01
C ILE A 110 3.64 -0.37 1.82
N GLY A 111 3.10 -0.28 0.62
CA GLY A 111 2.04 0.68 0.35
C GLY A 111 1.35 0.47 -0.98
N GLY A 112 0.43 1.34 -1.27
CA GLY A 112 -0.31 1.38 -2.53
C GLY A 112 -1.63 2.13 -2.41
N TYR A 113 -2.38 2.11 -3.50
CA TYR A 113 -3.66 2.79 -3.64
C TYR A 113 -4.84 1.81 -3.46
N SER A 114 -5.95 2.30 -2.92
CA SER A 114 -7.21 1.54 -2.89
C SER A 114 -7.09 0.19 -2.17
N LEU A 115 -7.36 -0.92 -2.85
CA LEU A 115 -7.24 -2.27 -2.29
C LEU A 115 -5.78 -2.64 -1.99
N ALA A 116 -4.80 -2.11 -2.72
CA ALA A 116 -3.38 -2.24 -2.39
C ALA A 116 -3.03 -1.54 -1.06
N GLY A 117 -3.65 -0.39 -0.79
CA GLY A 117 -3.54 0.29 0.51
C GLY A 117 -4.16 -0.51 1.66
N LEU A 118 -5.30 -1.17 1.43
CA LEU A 118 -5.91 -2.11 2.38
C LEU A 118 -4.99 -3.32 2.61
N PHE A 119 -4.46 -3.92 1.55
CA PHE A 119 -3.50 -5.02 1.63
C PHE A 119 -2.27 -4.63 2.46
N ALA A 120 -1.71 -3.44 2.25
CA ALA A 120 -0.56 -2.96 3.01
C ALA A 120 -0.86 -2.82 4.51
N LEU A 121 -2.02 -2.27 4.88
CA LEU A 121 -2.48 -2.21 6.27
C LEU A 121 -2.65 -3.60 6.87
N TRP A 122 -3.31 -4.51 6.15
CA TRP A 122 -3.52 -5.88 6.59
C TRP A 122 -2.19 -6.66 6.72
N ALA A 123 -1.31 -6.57 5.74
CA ALA A 123 0.01 -7.22 5.77
C ALA A 123 0.81 -6.81 7.00
N ALA A 124 0.78 -5.52 7.36
CA ALA A 124 1.46 -5.01 8.54
C ALA A 124 0.83 -5.45 9.88
N THR A 125 -0.36 -6.05 9.89
CA THR A 125 -0.87 -6.75 11.09
C THR A 125 -0.34 -8.18 11.21
N ARG A 126 0.21 -8.74 10.13
CA ARG A 126 0.64 -10.16 10.04
C ARG A 126 2.14 -10.35 10.25
N THR A 127 2.93 -9.29 10.14
CA THR A 127 4.39 -9.33 10.22
C THR A 127 4.96 -7.99 10.66
N ASP A 128 6.11 -8.03 11.31
CA ASP A 128 6.94 -6.87 11.69
C ASP A 128 8.01 -6.51 10.64
N ALA A 129 7.97 -7.15 9.48
CA ALA A 129 8.96 -6.95 8.41
C ALA A 129 8.95 -5.51 7.84
N PHE A 130 7.88 -4.75 8.06
CA PHE A 130 7.71 -3.42 7.50
C PHE A 130 7.89 -2.32 8.55
N SER A 131 8.76 -1.36 8.27
CA SER A 131 8.98 -0.18 9.12
C SER A 131 7.87 0.86 8.96
N GLY A 132 7.18 0.88 7.82
CA GLY A 132 6.12 1.83 7.52
C GLY A 132 5.08 1.30 6.53
N VAL A 133 3.87 1.88 6.60
CA VAL A 133 2.73 1.58 5.72
C VAL A 133 2.26 2.86 5.05
N ALA A 134 2.27 2.88 3.71
CA ALA A 134 1.79 3.98 2.89
C ALA A 134 0.42 3.60 2.26
N ALA A 135 -0.68 3.86 2.97
CA ALA A 135 -2.03 3.52 2.52
C ALA A 135 -2.74 4.76 1.92
N ALA A 136 -2.63 4.92 0.61
CA ALA A 136 -3.28 6.00 -0.11
C ALA A 136 -4.71 5.60 -0.52
N SER A 137 -5.71 6.37 -0.09
CA SER A 137 -7.14 6.11 -0.31
C SER A 137 -7.54 4.63 -0.12
N PRO A 138 -7.13 3.99 1.02
CA PRO A 138 -7.31 2.55 1.21
C PRO A 138 -8.78 2.16 1.27
N SER A 139 -9.10 0.96 0.78
CA SER A 139 -10.46 0.40 0.78
C SER A 139 -10.91 -0.04 2.19
N VAL A 140 -10.80 0.83 3.20
CA VAL A 140 -11.14 0.52 4.61
C VAL A 140 -12.62 0.30 4.86
N TRP A 141 -13.47 0.54 3.86
CA TRP A 141 -14.87 0.12 3.81
C TRP A 141 -15.06 -1.38 3.58
N PHE A 142 -13.99 -2.15 3.36
CA PHE A 142 -14.03 -3.57 3.05
C PHE A 142 -14.81 -4.34 4.13
N PRO A 143 -15.71 -5.28 3.76
CA PRO A 143 -16.56 -5.97 4.71
C PRO A 143 -15.79 -6.64 5.86
N GLY A 144 -16.10 -6.30 7.10
CA GLY A 144 -15.45 -6.84 8.30
C GLY A 144 -14.11 -6.21 8.67
N TRP A 145 -13.60 -5.27 7.87
CA TRP A 145 -12.29 -4.64 8.12
C TRP A 145 -12.24 -3.90 9.47
N MET A 146 -13.24 -3.08 9.78
CA MET A 146 -13.24 -2.30 11.02
C MET A 146 -13.34 -3.16 12.29
N ASP A 147 -13.99 -4.32 12.23
CA ASP A 147 -13.99 -5.28 13.34
C ASP A 147 -12.62 -5.95 13.47
N TYR A 148 -12.02 -6.33 12.34
CA TYR A 148 -10.69 -6.95 12.31
C TYR A 148 -9.61 -6.06 12.94
N VAL A 149 -9.53 -4.78 12.59
CA VAL A 149 -8.47 -3.88 13.08
C VAL A 149 -8.60 -3.51 14.55
N LYS A 150 -9.76 -3.67 15.18
CA LYS A 150 -9.94 -3.52 16.62
C LYS A 150 -9.23 -4.62 17.41
N GLU A 151 -9.08 -5.79 16.80
CA GLU A 151 -8.47 -6.97 17.43
C GLU A 151 -7.02 -7.23 16.96
N ASN A 152 -6.60 -6.60 15.86
CA ASN A 152 -5.31 -6.86 15.20
C ASN A 152 -4.55 -5.55 14.96
N SER A 153 -3.54 -5.31 15.78
CA SER A 153 -2.72 -4.09 15.68
C SER A 153 -1.73 -4.16 14.52
N VAL A 154 -1.55 -3.04 13.83
CA VAL A 154 -0.46 -2.84 12.86
C VAL A 154 0.89 -2.87 13.59
N GLN A 155 1.88 -3.58 13.07
CA GLN A 155 3.20 -3.70 13.70
C GLN A 155 4.21 -2.65 13.19
N ALA A 156 3.93 -1.99 12.07
CA ALA A 156 4.75 -0.91 11.53
C ALA A 156 4.63 0.36 12.39
N LYS A 157 5.74 1.04 12.66
CA LYS A 157 5.77 2.23 13.52
C LYS A 157 5.18 3.48 12.87
N ALA A 158 5.27 3.60 11.55
CA ALA A 158 4.77 4.73 10.78
C ALA A 158 3.64 4.30 9.85
N VAL A 159 2.51 5.00 9.89
CA VAL A 159 1.35 4.72 9.03
C VAL A 159 0.85 6.01 8.40
N TYR A 160 0.85 6.06 7.08
CA TYR A 160 0.20 7.12 6.34
C TYR A 160 -1.17 6.67 5.86
N LEU A 161 -2.17 7.48 6.11
CA LEU A 161 -3.52 7.34 5.58
C LEU A 161 -3.88 8.57 4.75
N SER A 162 -4.61 8.40 3.68
CA SER A 162 -5.23 9.53 2.98
C SER A 162 -6.59 9.15 2.40
N LEU A 163 -7.38 10.16 2.06
CA LEU A 163 -8.65 9.99 1.37
C LEU A 163 -8.95 11.21 0.51
N GLY A 164 -9.64 11.03 -0.60
CA GLY A 164 -10.22 12.14 -1.36
C GLY A 164 -11.45 12.71 -0.66
N ASP A 165 -11.60 14.03 -0.65
CA ASP A 165 -12.68 14.76 0.04
C ASP A 165 -14.09 14.52 -0.53
N ARG A 166 -14.18 13.77 -1.66
CA ARG A 166 -15.44 13.36 -2.28
C ARG A 166 -15.67 11.84 -2.27
N GLU A 167 -14.74 11.05 -1.74
CA GLU A 167 -14.88 9.59 -1.75
C GLU A 167 -16.04 9.11 -0.87
N GLU A 168 -16.28 9.76 0.26
CA GLU A 168 -17.44 9.48 1.12
C GLU A 168 -18.80 9.83 0.49
N ARG A 169 -18.81 10.45 -0.71
CA ARG A 169 -20.02 10.72 -1.51
C ARG A 169 -20.26 9.65 -2.58
N ALA A 170 -19.65 8.49 -2.45
CA ALA A 170 -19.86 7.37 -3.37
C ALA A 170 -21.33 6.97 -3.42
N LYS A 171 -21.82 6.58 -4.61
CA LYS A 171 -23.21 6.12 -4.80
C LYS A 171 -23.48 4.78 -4.10
N ASN A 172 -22.46 3.92 -3.99
CA ASN A 172 -22.55 2.67 -3.28
C ASN A 172 -22.55 2.95 -1.76
N PRO A 173 -23.58 2.55 -1.00
CA PRO A 173 -23.70 2.87 0.42
C PRO A 173 -22.54 2.32 1.28
N LEU A 174 -22.01 1.14 0.93
CA LEU A 174 -20.89 0.56 1.66
C LEU A 174 -19.60 1.35 1.39
N MET A 175 -19.32 1.68 0.14
CA MET A 175 -18.16 2.49 -0.19
C MET A 175 -18.24 3.90 0.41
N ALA A 176 -19.43 4.46 0.55
CA ALA A 176 -19.63 5.77 1.17
C ALA A 176 -19.25 5.80 2.67
N THR A 177 -19.15 4.65 3.35
CA THR A 177 -18.68 4.58 4.74
C THR A 177 -17.16 4.83 4.87
N VAL A 178 -16.43 4.92 3.77
CA VAL A 178 -14.96 5.05 3.78
C VAL A 178 -14.46 6.22 4.64
N GLY A 179 -15.20 7.33 4.65
CA GLY A 179 -14.85 8.50 5.45
C GLY A 179 -14.90 8.23 6.95
N ASP A 180 -15.94 7.54 7.43
CA ASP A 180 -16.06 7.15 8.83
C ASP A 180 -15.05 6.07 9.20
N CYS A 181 -14.91 5.04 8.35
CA CYS A 181 -13.95 3.97 8.55
C CYS A 181 -12.50 4.49 8.67
N ILE A 182 -12.08 5.41 7.80
CA ILE A 182 -10.70 5.91 7.84
C ILE A 182 -10.44 6.81 9.05
N ARG A 183 -11.43 7.59 9.51
CA ARG A 183 -11.33 8.36 10.76
C ARG A 183 -11.20 7.45 11.97
N GLU A 184 -12.00 6.38 12.03
CA GLU A 184 -11.90 5.37 13.10
C GLU A 184 -10.56 4.63 13.05
N GLN A 185 -10.10 4.19 11.88
CA GLN A 185 -8.78 3.58 11.68
C GLN A 185 -7.65 4.51 12.16
N TYR A 186 -7.71 5.80 11.81
CA TYR A 186 -6.76 6.80 12.26
C TYR A 186 -6.76 6.93 13.78
N ALA A 187 -7.93 7.02 14.40
CA ALA A 187 -8.06 7.13 15.85
C ALA A 187 -7.48 5.91 16.59
N LEU A 188 -7.66 4.70 16.05
CA LEU A 188 -7.07 3.47 16.60
C LEU A 188 -5.53 3.48 16.54
N LEU A 189 -4.96 4.04 15.48
CA LEU A 189 -3.50 4.06 15.27
C LEU A 189 -2.79 5.15 16.07
N GLN A 190 -3.47 6.26 16.43
CA GLN A 190 -2.83 7.41 17.10
C GLN A 190 -2.19 7.08 18.45
N ALA A 191 -2.63 6.03 19.13
CA ALA A 191 -2.13 5.70 20.47
C ALA A 191 -0.68 5.20 20.46
N ASP A 192 -0.29 4.42 19.42
CA ASP A 192 0.94 3.65 19.43
C ASP A 192 1.82 3.86 18.18
N HIS A 193 1.37 4.70 17.22
CA HIS A 193 2.03 4.86 15.92
C HIS A 193 2.28 6.34 15.59
N SER A 194 3.35 6.58 14.83
CA SER A 194 3.48 7.83 14.06
C SER A 194 2.50 7.76 12.89
N VAL A 195 1.33 8.39 13.02
CA VAL A 195 0.27 8.31 12.02
C VAL A 195 -0.17 9.68 11.53
N THR A 196 -0.50 9.77 10.24
CA THR A 196 -1.16 10.93 9.65
C THR A 196 -2.39 10.50 8.86
N LEU A 197 -3.38 11.38 8.76
CA LEU A 197 -4.53 11.27 7.85
C LEU A 197 -4.63 12.53 7.01
N GLU A 198 -4.38 12.41 5.72
CA GLU A 198 -4.40 13.51 4.77
C GLU A 198 -5.64 13.48 3.88
N TRP A 199 -6.31 14.62 3.75
CA TRP A 199 -7.44 14.77 2.83
C TRP A 199 -6.98 15.42 1.54
N ASN A 200 -7.22 14.72 0.42
CA ASN A 200 -6.87 15.19 -0.92
C ASN A 200 -8.09 15.78 -1.63
N PRO A 201 -7.95 16.81 -2.47
CA PRO A 201 -9.06 17.25 -3.32
C PRO A 201 -9.48 16.14 -4.28
N GLY A 202 -10.79 15.92 -4.43
CA GLY A 202 -11.34 15.08 -5.49
C GLY A 202 -11.87 13.71 -5.06
N SER A 203 -12.21 12.90 -6.07
CA SER A 203 -12.75 11.54 -5.91
C SER A 203 -11.64 10.49 -5.87
N HIS A 204 -12.06 9.22 -5.72
CA HIS A 204 -11.17 8.06 -5.70
C HIS A 204 -10.30 7.90 -6.97
N PHE A 205 -10.74 8.38 -8.11
CA PHE A 205 -10.07 8.17 -9.41
C PHE A 205 -9.20 9.35 -9.85
N GLN A 206 -8.78 10.20 -8.93
CA GLN A 206 -8.00 11.39 -9.24
C GLN A 206 -6.61 11.35 -8.61
N ASP A 207 -5.59 11.57 -9.46
CA ASP A 207 -4.18 11.71 -9.05
C ASP A 207 -3.68 10.56 -8.14
N SER A 208 -4.08 9.30 -8.43
CA SER A 208 -3.69 8.13 -7.62
C SER A 208 -2.18 8.01 -7.47
N GLU A 209 -1.43 8.21 -8.56
CA GLU A 209 0.03 8.17 -8.60
C GLU A 209 0.66 9.24 -7.69
N LYS A 210 0.12 10.46 -7.67
CA LYS A 210 0.63 11.55 -6.81
C LYS A 210 0.29 11.34 -5.34
N ARG A 211 -0.89 10.77 -5.07
CA ARG A 211 -1.31 10.45 -3.70
C ARG A 211 -0.47 9.33 -3.11
N THR A 212 -0.16 8.29 -3.90
CA THR A 212 0.72 7.19 -3.52
C THR A 212 2.14 7.69 -3.32
N ALA A 213 2.68 8.49 -4.24
CA ALA A 213 3.98 9.12 -4.12
C ALA A 213 4.11 9.94 -2.83
N ARG A 214 3.10 10.76 -2.50
CA ARG A 214 3.08 11.54 -1.26
C ARG A 214 3.08 10.66 -0.02
N ALA A 215 2.33 9.56 -0.04
CA ALA A 215 2.32 8.58 1.04
C ALA A 215 3.71 7.98 1.27
N PHE A 216 4.38 7.53 0.23
CA PHE A 216 5.75 7.00 0.33
C PHE A 216 6.75 8.05 0.81
N CYS A 217 6.68 9.29 0.31
CA CYS A 217 7.58 10.35 0.75
C CYS A 217 7.38 10.74 2.22
N TRP A 218 6.15 10.73 2.71
CA TRP A 218 5.86 10.95 4.13
C TRP A 218 6.45 9.81 4.99
N ILE A 219 6.30 8.56 4.56
CA ILE A 219 6.91 7.41 5.24
C ILE A 219 8.44 7.55 5.27
N ALA A 220 9.09 7.90 4.14
CA ALA A 220 10.54 8.13 4.10
C ALA A 220 11.00 9.16 5.13
N ALA A 221 10.26 10.26 5.27
CA ALA A 221 10.58 11.31 6.26
C ALA A 221 10.37 10.87 7.71
N THR A 222 9.45 9.91 7.95
CA THR A 222 9.04 9.51 9.30
C THR A 222 9.89 8.35 9.86
N VAL A 223 10.35 7.42 8.99
CA VAL A 223 11.14 6.24 9.41
C VAL A 223 12.65 6.45 9.29
N SER A 224 13.07 7.68 9.00
CA SER A 224 14.48 8.09 8.86
C SER A 224 15.31 7.81 10.11
#